data_8d0e6629c017f78737fc81db78ede1bc
#
_entry.id   8d0e6629c017f78737fc81db78ede1bc
#
_cell.length_a   1.000
_cell.length_b   1.000
_cell.length_c   1.000
_cell.angle_alpha   90.00
_cell.angle_beta   90.00
_cell.angle_gamma   90.00
#
_symmetry.space_group_name_H-M   'P 1'
#
loop_
_entity.id
_entity.type
_entity.pdbx_description
1 polymer ?
#
loop_
_entity_poly.entity_id
_entity_poly.type
_entity_poly.pdbx_seq_one_letter_code
_entity_poly.pdbx_strand_id
1 'polypeptide(L)'
;MVEGTSTGVITDLDGKYTINAPAGSNLKISYIGYVTQTVKAGRNSTVKLVEDSKTLAEVVVIGYGTQRKSDLTGGLVSVDQKKLNMINSSNLMDRLAGQIPGLSVTTGDAKPGADQTLRVRGENSLSADNAPLIVLDGIPYNGSLSDIDPNIIESLSVLKDASAAAIYGSRGSNGVILIQSKKGKKGAPQVTYKGQFRMSQPQQTIDVMTPDEYITFKQDIARLKDGWSGDQLAPENILSASELINYKKGVTKLSALDLEVFF
;
A
#
# COMPACT_ATOMS: atom_id res chain seq x y z
N MET A 1 6.14 -43.40 12.25
CA MET A 1 5.07 -43.93 13.10
C MET A 1 4.27 -44.97 12.31
N VAL A 2 3.98 -46.12 12.86
CA VAL A 2 3.14 -47.13 12.20
C VAL A 2 1.66 -46.76 12.40
N GLU A 3 0.90 -46.67 11.31
CA GLU A 3 -0.50 -46.29 11.35
C GLU A 3 -1.32 -47.29 12.16
N GLY A 4 -2.16 -46.80 13.11
CA GLY A 4 -2.96 -47.64 13.98
C GLY A 4 -2.24 -48.19 15.23
N THR A 5 -0.97 -47.81 15.45
CA THR A 5 -0.20 -48.17 16.63
C THR A 5 0.49 -46.98 17.25
N SER A 6 0.94 -47.08 18.49
CA SER A 6 1.74 -46.06 19.16
C SER A 6 3.26 -46.19 18.86
N THR A 7 3.64 -47.16 18.00
CA THR A 7 5.05 -47.37 17.68
C THR A 7 5.56 -46.33 16.72
N GLY A 8 6.52 -45.51 17.17
CA GLY A 8 7.15 -44.46 16.36
C GLY A 8 8.63 -44.37 16.67
N VAL A 9 9.40 -43.92 15.69
CA VAL A 9 10.84 -43.60 15.81
C VAL A 9 11.12 -42.24 15.22
N ILE A 10 12.20 -41.59 15.67
CA ILE A 10 12.71 -40.34 15.17
C ILE A 10 13.90 -40.69 14.28
N THR A 11 14.07 -39.94 13.17
CA THR A 11 15.23 -40.08 12.31
C THR A 11 16.50 -39.54 12.99
N ASP A 12 17.65 -40.06 12.61
CA ASP A 12 18.94 -39.52 12.98
C ASP A 12 19.27 -38.21 12.18
N LEU A 13 20.45 -37.64 12.41
CA LEU A 13 20.93 -36.41 11.74
C LEU A 13 21.08 -36.59 10.23
N ASP A 14 21.28 -37.83 9.76
CA ASP A 14 21.39 -38.17 8.35
C ASP A 14 20.04 -38.51 7.70
N GLY A 15 18.93 -38.42 8.46
CA GLY A 15 17.59 -38.78 8.00
C GLY A 15 17.34 -40.28 7.94
N LYS A 16 18.19 -41.11 8.53
CA LYS A 16 18.00 -42.56 8.57
C LYS A 16 17.10 -42.97 9.73
N TYR A 17 16.27 -43.97 9.51
CA TYR A 17 15.38 -44.49 10.51
C TYR A 17 15.32 -46.04 10.45
N THR A 18 15.14 -46.65 11.58
CA THR A 18 14.89 -48.08 11.67
C THR A 18 13.63 -48.29 12.52
N ILE A 19 12.64 -48.92 11.95
CA ILE A 19 11.36 -49.19 12.63
C ILE A 19 10.98 -50.66 12.47
N ASN A 20 10.61 -51.28 13.55
CA ASN A 20 10.09 -52.65 13.54
C ASN A 20 8.58 -52.61 13.29
N ALA A 21 8.16 -53.02 12.10
CA ALA A 21 6.77 -53.00 11.66
C ALA A 21 6.45 -54.25 10.86
N PRO A 22 5.20 -54.78 10.94
CA PRO A 22 4.75 -55.88 10.10
C PRO A 22 4.89 -55.56 8.62
N ALA A 23 5.26 -56.54 7.81
CA ALA A 23 5.41 -56.34 6.37
C ALA A 23 4.08 -55.86 5.76
N GLY A 24 4.13 -54.76 4.98
CA GLY A 24 2.97 -54.18 4.34
C GLY A 24 2.15 -53.20 5.19
N SER A 25 2.54 -52.95 6.45
CA SER A 25 1.90 -51.90 7.26
C SER A 25 2.15 -50.51 6.71
N ASN A 26 1.23 -49.58 6.95
CA ASN A 26 1.39 -48.20 6.55
C ASN A 26 2.26 -47.45 7.56
N LEU A 27 3.30 -46.77 7.07
CA LEU A 27 4.16 -45.90 7.85
C LEU A 27 3.78 -44.46 7.57
N LYS A 28 3.34 -43.75 8.60
CA LYS A 28 3.07 -42.31 8.54
C LYS A 28 4.34 -41.55 8.88
N ILE A 29 4.86 -40.79 7.92
CA ILE A 29 6.09 -40.00 8.04
C ILE A 29 5.69 -38.53 8.03
N SER A 30 6.05 -37.80 9.09
CA SER A 30 5.77 -36.37 9.23
C SER A 30 7.01 -35.64 9.69
N TYR A 31 7.21 -34.44 9.14
CA TYR A 31 8.24 -33.51 9.57
C TYR A 31 7.67 -32.08 9.52
N ILE A 32 8.14 -31.23 10.40
CA ILE A 32 7.66 -29.84 10.48
C ILE A 32 7.98 -29.12 9.15
N GLY A 33 6.96 -28.55 8.51
CA GLY A 33 7.10 -27.86 7.21
C GLY A 33 6.97 -28.76 5.98
N TYR A 34 6.65 -30.03 6.15
CA TYR A 34 6.46 -30.98 5.07
C TYR A 34 5.10 -31.68 5.13
N VAL A 35 4.56 -32.02 3.95
CA VAL A 35 3.31 -32.79 3.84
C VAL A 35 3.54 -34.17 4.41
N THR A 36 2.68 -34.56 5.35
CA THR A 36 2.69 -35.91 5.91
C THR A 36 2.44 -36.94 4.80
N GLN A 37 3.33 -37.91 4.65
CA GLN A 37 3.21 -38.98 3.68
C GLN A 37 2.99 -40.34 4.34
N THR A 38 2.17 -41.18 3.71
CA THR A 38 1.95 -42.55 4.13
C THR A 38 2.58 -43.47 3.10
N VAL A 39 3.51 -44.31 3.55
CA VAL A 39 4.26 -45.26 2.71
C VAL A 39 4.16 -46.67 3.29
N LYS A 40 4.09 -47.66 2.43
CA LYS A 40 4.08 -49.08 2.87
C LYS A 40 5.45 -49.49 3.42
N ALA A 41 5.44 -50.18 4.55
CA ALA A 41 6.65 -50.73 5.15
C ALA A 41 7.30 -51.74 4.19
N GLY A 42 8.58 -51.51 3.86
CA GLY A 42 9.37 -52.37 2.98
C GLY A 42 10.86 -52.29 3.33
N ARG A 43 11.65 -53.23 2.82
CA ARG A 43 13.11 -53.17 2.98
C ARG A 43 13.65 -51.96 2.20
N ASN A 44 14.39 -51.06 2.89
CA ASN A 44 15.11 -49.91 2.31
C ASN A 44 14.20 -48.97 1.53
N SER A 45 13.18 -48.40 2.15
CA SER A 45 12.35 -47.36 1.53
C SER A 45 12.94 -45.98 1.77
N THR A 46 13.33 -45.32 0.70
CA THR A 46 13.69 -43.89 0.74
C THR A 46 12.44 -43.08 0.44
N VAL A 47 12.10 -42.16 1.35
CA VAL A 47 10.91 -41.29 1.20
C VAL A 47 11.36 -39.85 1.02
N LYS A 48 11.01 -39.26 -0.10
CA LYS A 48 11.27 -37.85 -0.40
C LYS A 48 10.09 -37.04 0.10
N LEU A 49 10.27 -36.26 1.15
CA LEU A 49 9.23 -35.37 1.67
C LEU A 49 9.04 -34.17 0.74
N VAL A 50 7.77 -33.78 0.56
CA VAL A 50 7.38 -32.60 -0.22
C VAL A 50 7.11 -31.47 0.77
N GLU A 51 7.68 -30.29 0.54
CA GLU A 51 7.44 -29.12 1.36
C GLU A 51 5.95 -28.76 1.35
N ASP A 52 5.39 -28.57 2.56
CA ASP A 52 4.02 -28.11 2.71
C ASP A 52 3.98 -26.59 2.65
N SER A 53 3.81 -26.06 1.44
CA SER A 53 3.63 -24.64 1.21
C SER A 53 2.34 -24.05 1.80
N LYS A 54 1.42 -24.94 2.29
CA LYS A 54 0.18 -24.52 2.96
C LYS A 54 0.31 -24.35 4.47
N THR A 55 1.37 -24.87 5.09
CA THR A 55 1.56 -24.81 6.55
C THR A 55 2.31 -23.56 7.03
N LEU A 56 2.71 -22.67 6.17
CA LEU A 56 2.90 -21.29 6.57
C LEU A 56 1.51 -20.67 6.72
N ALA A 57 0.73 -21.17 7.69
CA ALA A 57 -0.44 -20.47 8.18
C ALA A 57 0.02 -19.02 8.42
N GLU A 58 -0.51 -18.10 7.65
CA GLU A 58 -0.24 -16.66 7.81
C GLU A 58 -0.37 -16.30 9.29
N VAL A 59 0.77 -16.22 9.93
CA VAL A 59 0.87 -15.81 11.33
C VAL A 59 0.99 -14.29 11.28
N VAL A 60 -0.02 -13.61 11.75
CA VAL A 60 0.01 -12.15 11.88
C VAL A 60 0.62 -11.82 13.23
N VAL A 61 1.67 -11.03 13.24
CA VAL A 61 2.22 -10.48 14.48
C VAL A 61 1.30 -9.37 14.95
N ILE A 62 0.60 -9.58 16.05
CA ILE A 62 -0.23 -8.58 16.71
C ILE A 62 0.46 -8.16 18.00
N GLY A 63 0.75 -6.85 18.11
CA GLY A 63 1.22 -6.15 19.31
C GLY A 63 2.25 -6.90 20.14
N TYR A 64 1.82 -7.83 20.97
CA TYR A 64 2.66 -8.58 21.90
C TYR A 64 2.73 -10.08 21.62
N GLY A 65 2.36 -10.54 20.41
CA GLY A 65 2.39 -11.96 20.10
C GLY A 65 2.09 -12.27 18.64
N THR A 66 2.20 -13.55 18.29
CA THR A 66 1.82 -14.08 16.99
C THR A 66 0.50 -14.83 17.13
N GLN A 67 -0.53 -14.41 16.39
CA GLN A 67 -1.79 -15.15 16.29
C GLN A 67 -1.99 -15.68 14.87
N ARG A 68 -2.67 -16.79 14.74
CA ARG A 68 -3.05 -17.31 13.43
C ARG A 68 -4.13 -16.41 12.85
N LYS A 69 -4.06 -16.14 11.55
CA LYS A 69 -5.08 -15.34 10.84
C LYS A 69 -6.49 -15.93 11.00
N SER A 70 -6.60 -17.27 11.15
CA SER A 70 -7.86 -17.97 11.41
C SER A 70 -8.50 -17.63 12.76
N ASP A 71 -7.69 -17.21 13.73
CA ASP A 71 -8.15 -16.97 15.11
C ASP A 71 -8.58 -15.51 15.31
N LEU A 72 -8.32 -14.66 14.30
CA LEU A 72 -8.75 -13.27 14.26
C LEU A 72 -10.14 -13.21 13.61
N THR A 73 -11.17 -13.27 14.44
CA THR A 73 -12.59 -13.17 14.03
C THR A 73 -13.01 -11.76 13.58
N GLY A 74 -12.10 -10.80 13.65
CA GLY A 74 -12.34 -9.41 13.26
C GLY A 74 -12.02 -9.12 11.77
N GLY A 75 -12.40 -7.94 11.28
CA GLY A 75 -12.18 -7.47 9.91
C GLY A 75 -10.73 -7.22 9.53
N LEU A 76 -9.89 -8.25 9.66
CA LEU A 76 -8.51 -8.24 9.20
C LEU A 76 -8.47 -8.46 7.70
N VAL A 77 -7.83 -7.54 6.98
CA VAL A 77 -7.48 -7.72 5.57
C VAL A 77 -5.97 -7.69 5.43
N SER A 78 -5.41 -8.74 4.84
CA SER A 78 -3.97 -8.88 4.61
C SER A 78 -3.67 -8.77 3.11
N VAL A 79 -2.59 -8.09 2.80
CA VAL A 79 -2.06 -7.95 1.44
C VAL A 79 -0.64 -8.47 1.43
N ASP A 80 -0.40 -9.52 0.64
CA ASP A 80 0.92 -10.12 0.47
C ASP A 80 1.79 -9.30 -0.46
N GLN A 81 3.10 -9.50 -0.39
CA GLN A 81 4.06 -8.85 -1.27
C GLN A 81 3.73 -9.03 -2.76
N LYS A 82 3.19 -10.20 -3.15
CA LYS A 82 2.81 -10.45 -4.56
C LYS A 82 1.76 -9.45 -5.04
N LYS A 83 0.76 -9.15 -4.21
CA LYS A 83 -0.28 -8.17 -4.51
C LYS A 83 0.27 -6.75 -4.50
N LEU A 84 1.10 -6.40 -3.51
CA LEU A 84 1.75 -5.09 -3.45
C LEU A 84 2.63 -4.80 -4.68
N ASN A 85 3.24 -5.82 -5.27
CA ASN A 85 4.08 -5.69 -6.45
C ASN A 85 3.29 -5.64 -7.78
N MET A 86 1.97 -5.85 -7.78
CA MET A 86 1.15 -5.71 -8.99
C MET A 86 1.08 -4.26 -9.47
N ILE A 87 1.13 -3.31 -8.53
CA ILE A 87 1.16 -1.89 -8.84
C ILE A 87 2.61 -1.42 -8.76
N ASN A 88 3.14 -0.96 -9.88
CA ASN A 88 4.52 -0.51 -9.97
C ASN A 88 4.62 0.97 -9.58
N SER A 89 4.59 1.26 -8.27
CA SER A 89 4.80 2.58 -7.70
C SER A 89 5.92 2.55 -6.67
N SER A 90 6.67 3.64 -6.56
CA SER A 90 7.64 3.85 -5.48
C SER A 90 6.95 4.16 -4.15
N ASN A 91 5.72 4.68 -4.19
CA ASN A 91 4.95 5.03 -3.01
C ASN A 91 4.09 3.83 -2.57
N LEU A 92 4.18 3.47 -1.27
CA LEU A 92 3.39 2.40 -0.69
C LEU A 92 1.89 2.69 -0.73
N MET A 93 1.49 3.94 -0.54
CA MET A 93 0.07 4.33 -0.55
C MET A 93 -0.58 4.08 -1.92
N ASP A 94 0.13 4.38 -3.03
CA ASP A 94 -0.36 4.06 -4.38
C ASP A 94 -0.60 2.57 -4.57
N ARG A 95 0.30 1.74 -4.01
CA ARG A 95 0.19 0.28 -4.09
C ARG A 95 -0.98 -0.28 -3.29
N LEU A 96 -1.40 0.43 -2.24
CA LEU A 96 -2.52 0.04 -1.39
C LEU A 96 -3.86 0.52 -1.92
N ALA A 97 -3.87 1.55 -2.76
CA ALA A 97 -5.08 2.13 -3.31
C ALA A 97 -5.91 1.07 -4.05
N GLY A 98 -7.18 0.88 -3.63
CA GLY A 98 -8.10 -0.09 -4.21
C GLY A 98 -7.83 -1.57 -3.87
N GLN A 99 -6.73 -1.90 -3.16
CA GLN A 99 -6.39 -3.28 -2.79
C GLN A 99 -7.11 -3.77 -1.53
N ILE A 100 -7.45 -2.86 -0.64
CA ILE A 100 -8.01 -3.17 0.67
C ILE A 100 -9.40 -2.56 0.79
N PRO A 101 -10.47 -3.37 0.89
CA PRO A 101 -11.82 -2.85 1.10
C PRO A 101 -11.91 -2.01 2.38
N GLY A 102 -12.44 -0.79 2.29
CA GLY A 102 -12.57 0.15 3.40
C GLY A 102 -11.31 0.94 3.75
N LEU A 103 -10.26 0.84 2.94
CA LEU A 103 -9.11 1.72 2.96
C LEU A 103 -9.28 2.77 1.85
N SER A 104 -9.30 4.03 2.22
CA SER A 104 -9.33 5.16 1.28
C SER A 104 -7.97 5.84 1.25
N VAL A 105 -7.42 5.96 0.06
CA VAL A 105 -6.21 6.74 -0.21
C VAL A 105 -6.63 7.94 -1.04
N THR A 106 -6.45 9.13 -0.50
CA THR A 106 -6.81 10.37 -1.18
C THR A 106 -5.54 11.20 -1.41
N THR A 107 -5.33 11.58 -2.64
CA THR A 107 -4.26 12.52 -3.01
C THR A 107 -4.87 13.92 -2.99
N GLY A 108 -4.36 14.79 -2.11
CA GLY A 108 -4.88 16.15 -1.96
C GLY A 108 -4.53 17.05 -3.15
N ASP A 109 -3.43 16.76 -3.84
CA ASP A 109 -2.94 17.55 -4.97
C ASP A 109 -2.56 16.61 -6.12
N ALA A 110 -2.82 17.02 -7.36
CA ALA A 110 -2.51 16.24 -8.56
C ALA A 110 -1.02 16.27 -8.94
N LYS A 111 -0.17 16.90 -8.13
CA LYS A 111 1.28 16.99 -8.40
C LYS A 111 1.96 15.64 -8.16
N PRO A 112 2.94 15.26 -8.98
CA PRO A 112 3.77 14.09 -8.71
C PRO A 112 4.50 14.23 -7.36
N GLY A 113 4.32 13.25 -6.45
CA GLY A 113 4.93 13.26 -5.12
C GLY A 113 4.17 14.08 -4.06
N ALA A 114 2.94 14.51 -4.36
CA ALA A 114 2.09 15.18 -3.39
C ALA A 114 1.76 14.26 -2.20
N ASP A 115 1.55 14.87 -1.05
CA ASP A 115 1.16 14.16 0.15
C ASP A 115 -0.19 13.47 -0.04
N GLN A 116 -0.24 12.22 0.39
CA GLN A 116 -1.44 11.41 0.34
C GLN A 116 -1.97 11.20 1.76
N THR A 117 -3.28 11.25 1.89
CA THR A 117 -3.95 10.93 3.15
C THR A 117 -4.54 9.53 3.07
N LEU A 118 -4.35 8.78 4.15
CA LEU A 118 -4.86 7.43 4.29
C LEU A 118 -5.92 7.39 5.39
N ARG A 119 -7.06 6.77 5.09
CA ARG A 119 -8.16 6.64 6.04
C ARG A 119 -8.72 5.23 6.03
N VAL A 120 -9.05 4.72 7.21
CA VAL A 120 -9.70 3.42 7.38
C VAL A 120 -11.14 3.66 7.82
N ARG A 121 -12.12 3.19 7.03
CA ARG A 121 -13.56 3.36 7.27
C ARG A 121 -14.07 4.82 7.29
N GLY A 122 -13.34 5.76 6.68
CA GLY A 122 -13.77 7.15 6.56
C GLY A 122 -13.29 8.05 7.69
N GLU A 123 -14.01 9.13 7.95
CA GLU A 123 -13.71 10.12 9.00
C GLU A 123 -14.50 9.79 10.26
N ASN A 124 -13.76 9.61 11.37
CA ASN A 124 -14.35 9.32 12.67
C ASN A 124 -14.41 10.58 13.55
N SER A 125 -13.65 11.63 13.23
CA SER A 125 -13.59 12.87 13.98
C SER A 125 -13.58 14.07 13.05
N LEU A 126 -14.31 15.12 13.43
CA LEU A 126 -14.33 16.39 12.70
C LEU A 126 -13.16 17.31 13.07
N SER A 127 -12.54 17.11 14.21
CA SER A 127 -11.51 18.01 14.75
C SER A 127 -10.21 17.33 15.14
N ALA A 128 -10.18 15.99 15.15
CA ALA A 128 -8.96 15.23 15.45
C ALA A 128 -8.42 14.56 14.20
N ASP A 129 -7.13 14.20 14.25
CA ASP A 129 -6.50 13.43 13.17
C ASP A 129 -7.20 12.09 12.97
N ASN A 130 -7.55 11.80 11.73
CA ASN A 130 -8.21 10.57 11.30
C ASN A 130 -7.23 9.55 10.71
N ALA A 131 -5.92 9.79 10.82
CA ALA A 131 -4.91 8.87 10.33
C ALA A 131 -4.92 7.56 11.15
N PRO A 132 -4.77 6.41 10.51
CA PRO A 132 -4.63 5.12 11.20
C PRO A 132 -3.27 5.01 11.87
N LEU A 133 -3.19 4.23 12.95
CA LEU A 133 -1.93 3.91 13.60
C LEU A 133 -1.10 2.97 12.72
N ILE A 134 0.13 3.34 12.43
CA ILE A 134 1.08 2.49 11.71
C ILE A 134 1.92 1.73 12.75
N VAL A 135 2.05 0.43 12.57
CA VAL A 135 2.88 -0.44 13.40
C VAL A 135 3.83 -1.21 12.49
N LEU A 136 5.11 -0.96 12.62
CA LEU A 136 6.17 -1.61 11.86
C LEU A 136 6.88 -2.64 12.75
N ASP A 137 6.84 -3.90 12.34
CA ASP A 137 7.44 -5.04 13.09
C ASP A 137 7.05 -5.08 14.59
N GLY A 138 5.80 -4.70 14.90
CA GLY A 138 5.27 -4.67 16.25
C GLY A 138 5.52 -3.38 17.03
N ILE A 139 6.24 -2.40 16.46
CA ILE A 139 6.56 -1.12 17.08
C ILE A 139 5.73 -0.01 16.43
N PRO A 140 5.02 0.85 17.21
CA PRO A 140 4.33 2.00 16.66
C PRO A 140 5.29 2.93 15.91
N TYR A 141 4.95 3.24 14.67
CA TYR A 141 5.73 4.09 13.79
C TYR A 141 5.04 5.46 13.65
N ASN A 142 5.76 6.53 13.95
CA ASN A 142 5.20 7.89 13.93
C ASN A 142 5.53 8.67 12.64
N GLY A 143 6.17 8.03 11.66
CA GLY A 143 6.45 8.62 10.35
C GLY A 143 5.31 8.39 9.36
N SER A 144 5.49 8.89 8.14
CA SER A 144 4.55 8.67 7.04
C SER A 144 4.69 7.26 6.45
N LEU A 145 3.58 6.72 5.95
CA LEU A 145 3.59 5.46 5.20
C LEU A 145 4.39 5.58 3.88
N SER A 146 4.49 6.79 3.33
CA SER A 146 5.30 7.08 2.14
C SER A 146 6.81 6.94 2.36
N ASP A 147 7.27 7.00 3.61
CA ASP A 147 8.70 6.87 3.96
C ASP A 147 9.17 5.41 3.96
N ILE A 148 8.22 4.48 3.94
CA ILE A 148 8.50 3.04 4.00
C ILE A 148 8.66 2.50 2.57
N ASP A 149 9.84 1.95 2.27
CA ASP A 149 10.09 1.31 0.98
C ASP A 149 9.21 0.05 0.82
N PRO A 150 8.32 0.01 -0.18
CA PRO A 150 7.48 -1.17 -0.42
C PRO A 150 8.25 -2.46 -0.64
N ASN A 151 9.51 -2.37 -1.06
CA ASN A 151 10.33 -3.55 -1.37
C ASN A 151 10.83 -4.29 -0.13
N ILE A 152 10.91 -3.62 1.02
CA ILE A 152 11.27 -4.26 2.30
C ILE A 152 10.09 -4.97 2.96
N ILE A 153 8.87 -4.74 2.50
CA ILE A 153 7.66 -5.28 3.11
C ILE A 153 7.45 -6.74 2.68
N GLU A 154 7.23 -7.62 3.65
CA GLU A 154 6.80 -9.01 3.44
C GLU A 154 5.29 -9.11 3.37
N SER A 155 4.59 -8.51 4.33
CA SER A 155 3.13 -8.46 4.38
C SER A 155 2.63 -7.19 5.05
N LEU A 156 1.43 -6.77 4.67
CA LEU A 156 0.72 -5.67 5.26
C LEU A 156 -0.69 -6.12 5.65
N SER A 157 -1.09 -5.82 6.87
CA SER A 157 -2.41 -6.19 7.38
C SER A 157 -3.11 -4.95 7.95
N VAL A 158 -4.39 -4.80 7.67
CA VAL A 158 -5.19 -3.69 8.18
C VAL A 158 -6.24 -4.21 9.16
N LEU A 159 -6.15 -3.74 10.41
CA LEU A 159 -7.14 -3.98 11.44
C LEU A 159 -8.19 -2.88 11.35
N LYS A 160 -9.35 -3.21 10.85
CA LYS A 160 -10.46 -2.26 10.67
C LYS A 160 -11.40 -2.25 11.87
N ASP A 161 -11.53 -3.36 12.58
CA ASP A 161 -12.48 -3.52 13.67
C ASP A 161 -11.89 -3.06 15.00
N ALA A 162 -12.73 -2.40 15.80
CA ALA A 162 -12.34 -1.92 17.12
C ALA A 162 -11.87 -3.04 18.06
N SER A 163 -12.46 -4.25 17.95
CA SER A 163 -12.04 -5.42 18.74
C SER A 163 -10.61 -5.85 18.42
N ALA A 164 -10.24 -5.88 17.14
CA ALA A 164 -8.89 -6.24 16.72
C ALA A 164 -7.88 -5.12 17.01
N ALA A 165 -8.31 -3.85 16.98
CA ALA A 165 -7.49 -2.68 17.28
C ALA A 165 -7.37 -2.37 18.77
N ALA A 166 -8.20 -2.99 19.64
CA ALA A 166 -8.26 -2.72 21.07
C ALA A 166 -6.92 -2.91 21.82
N ILE A 167 -6.07 -3.81 21.35
CA ILE A 167 -4.72 -4.01 21.91
C ILE A 167 -3.82 -2.78 21.80
N TYR A 168 -4.13 -1.87 20.85
CA TYR A 168 -3.39 -0.61 20.64
C TYR A 168 -4.02 0.57 21.38
N GLY A 169 -5.09 0.32 22.16
CA GLY A 169 -5.81 1.32 22.95
C GLY A 169 -6.45 2.41 22.09
N SER A 170 -6.59 3.61 22.63
CA SER A 170 -7.21 4.74 21.94
C SER A 170 -6.53 5.15 20.62
N ARG A 171 -5.23 4.90 20.49
CA ARG A 171 -4.49 5.17 19.24
C ARG A 171 -4.94 4.29 18.07
N GLY A 172 -5.54 3.12 18.36
CA GLY A 172 -6.08 2.22 17.36
C GLY A 172 -7.51 2.54 16.90
N SER A 173 -8.16 3.58 17.44
CA SER A 173 -9.57 3.90 17.14
C SER A 173 -9.85 4.18 15.66
N ASN A 174 -8.89 4.76 14.95
CA ASN A 174 -8.97 5.05 13.52
C ASN A 174 -8.50 3.90 12.62
N GLY A 175 -8.32 2.70 13.20
CA GLY A 175 -7.75 1.53 12.54
C GLY A 175 -6.25 1.42 12.74
N VAL A 176 -5.71 0.24 12.49
CA VAL A 176 -4.28 -0.05 12.64
C VAL A 176 -3.75 -0.72 11.38
N ILE A 177 -2.62 -0.24 10.90
CA ILE A 177 -1.90 -0.82 9.77
C ILE A 177 -0.67 -1.52 10.32
N LEU A 178 -0.67 -2.85 10.21
CA LEU A 178 0.45 -3.69 10.61
C LEU A 178 1.33 -3.97 9.41
N ILE A 179 2.60 -3.62 9.50
CA ILE A 179 3.60 -3.84 8.47
C ILE A 179 4.63 -4.80 9.01
N GLN A 180 4.87 -5.88 8.28
CA GLN A 180 5.95 -6.80 8.54
C GLN A 180 7.05 -6.63 7.51
N SER A 181 8.27 -6.40 7.97
CA SER A 181 9.44 -6.35 7.10
C SER A 181 9.96 -7.76 6.81
N LYS A 182 10.66 -7.89 5.70
CA LYS A 182 11.34 -9.14 5.32
C LYS A 182 12.43 -9.47 6.30
N LYS A 183 12.40 -10.68 6.80
CA LYS A 183 13.45 -11.22 7.68
C LYS A 183 14.50 -11.95 6.87
N GLY A 184 15.75 -11.89 7.33
CA GLY A 184 16.82 -12.68 6.76
C GLY A 184 16.54 -14.18 6.87
N LYS A 185 16.73 -14.91 5.78
CA LYS A 185 16.61 -16.38 5.74
C LYS A 185 17.97 -17.01 5.88
N LYS A 186 18.07 -18.11 6.63
CA LYS A 186 19.29 -18.93 6.68
C LYS A 186 19.48 -19.60 5.31
N GLY A 187 20.65 -19.47 4.72
CA GLY A 187 20.99 -20.07 3.41
C GLY A 187 22.08 -19.31 2.70
N ALA A 188 22.34 -19.68 1.44
CA ALA A 188 23.26 -18.95 0.58
C ALA A 188 22.77 -17.51 0.35
N PRO A 189 23.67 -16.51 0.34
CA PRO A 189 23.29 -15.13 0.10
C PRO A 189 22.66 -14.97 -1.28
N GLN A 190 21.48 -14.32 -1.33
CA GLN A 190 20.81 -14.00 -2.57
C GLN A 190 20.97 -12.50 -2.83
N VAL A 191 21.58 -12.16 -3.95
CA VAL A 191 21.71 -10.78 -4.41
C VAL A 191 20.65 -10.53 -5.47
N THR A 192 19.75 -9.58 -5.20
CA THR A 192 18.71 -9.20 -6.15
C THR A 192 18.90 -7.73 -6.52
N TYR A 193 19.02 -7.44 -7.80
CA TYR A 193 19.03 -6.08 -8.33
C TYR A 193 17.68 -5.80 -9.00
N LYS A 194 17.04 -4.68 -8.62
CA LYS A 194 15.82 -4.17 -9.27
C LYS A 194 16.07 -2.74 -9.69
N GLY A 195 16.01 -2.46 -10.99
CA GLY A 195 16.06 -1.12 -11.54
C GLY A 195 14.66 -0.71 -12.02
N GLN A 196 14.24 0.51 -11.71
CA GLN A 196 12.98 1.07 -12.17
C GLN A 196 13.21 2.48 -12.73
N PHE A 197 12.70 2.72 -13.92
CA PHE A 197 12.64 4.05 -14.50
C PHE A 197 11.18 4.47 -14.60
N ARG A 198 10.86 5.65 -14.08
CA ARG A 198 9.51 6.21 -14.14
C ARG A 198 9.56 7.63 -14.68
N MET A 199 8.73 7.91 -15.68
CA MET A 199 8.51 9.25 -16.20
C MET A 199 7.06 9.62 -15.93
N SER A 200 6.84 10.75 -15.28
CA SER A 200 5.51 11.28 -14.99
C SER A 200 5.40 12.65 -15.67
N GLN A 201 4.29 12.83 -16.40
CA GLN A 201 3.96 14.13 -16.99
C GLN A 201 2.49 14.43 -16.71
N PRO A 202 2.09 15.69 -16.57
CA PRO A 202 0.69 16.05 -16.45
C PRO A 202 -0.08 15.52 -17.65
N GLN A 203 -1.20 14.86 -17.42
CA GLN A 203 -2.02 14.31 -18.49
C GLN A 203 -2.80 15.41 -19.20
N GLN A 204 -3.13 16.46 -18.48
CA GLN A 204 -3.87 17.61 -19.01
C GLN A 204 -3.31 18.89 -18.39
N THR A 205 -2.97 19.85 -19.22
CA THR A 205 -2.69 21.21 -18.81
C THR A 205 -3.96 22.02 -19.00
N ILE A 206 -4.27 22.88 -18.05
CA ILE A 206 -5.36 23.84 -18.22
C ILE A 206 -4.94 24.79 -19.33
N ASP A 207 -5.74 24.86 -20.39
CA ASP A 207 -5.55 25.88 -21.41
C ASP A 207 -5.93 27.23 -20.79
N VAL A 208 -4.95 28.11 -20.68
CA VAL A 208 -5.17 29.48 -20.23
C VAL A 208 -5.47 30.37 -21.44
N MET A 209 -6.30 31.36 -21.24
CA MET A 209 -6.66 32.33 -22.27
C MET A 209 -5.41 32.97 -22.87
N THR A 210 -5.42 33.14 -24.16
CA THR A 210 -4.44 33.99 -24.82
C THR A 210 -4.67 35.45 -24.43
N PRO A 211 -3.67 36.35 -24.56
CA PRO A 211 -3.84 37.77 -24.24
C PRO A 211 -5.04 38.42 -24.95
N ASP A 212 -5.27 38.05 -26.20
CA ASP A 212 -6.39 38.59 -26.99
C ASP A 212 -7.74 38.06 -26.52
N GLU A 213 -7.84 36.78 -26.18
CA GLU A 213 -9.04 36.18 -25.57
C GLU A 213 -9.34 36.83 -24.23
N TYR A 214 -8.30 37.08 -23.40
CA TYR A 214 -8.46 37.73 -22.12
C TYR A 214 -8.98 39.17 -22.25
N ILE A 215 -8.48 39.92 -23.22
CA ILE A 215 -8.98 41.27 -23.51
C ILE A 215 -10.46 41.21 -23.94
N THR A 216 -10.80 40.28 -24.83
CA THR A 216 -12.19 40.10 -25.28
C THR A 216 -13.09 39.78 -24.10
N PHE A 217 -12.66 38.89 -23.23
CA PHE A 217 -13.39 38.53 -22.01
C PHE A 217 -13.60 39.75 -21.09
N LYS A 218 -12.57 40.55 -20.86
CA LYS A 218 -12.67 41.80 -20.07
C LYS A 218 -13.59 42.84 -20.74
N GLN A 219 -13.53 42.97 -22.07
CA GLN A 219 -14.44 43.84 -22.83
C GLN A 219 -15.89 43.42 -22.68
N ASP A 220 -16.18 42.12 -22.74
CA ASP A 220 -17.53 41.61 -22.58
C ASP A 220 -18.07 41.87 -21.17
N ILE A 221 -17.22 41.68 -20.14
CA ILE A 221 -17.59 42.04 -18.77
C ILE A 221 -17.92 43.54 -18.66
N ALA A 222 -17.08 44.40 -19.19
CA ALA A 222 -17.27 45.87 -19.14
C ALA A 222 -18.54 46.27 -19.88
N ARG A 223 -18.87 45.67 -21.03
CA ARG A 223 -20.13 45.87 -21.73
C ARG A 223 -21.32 45.46 -20.91
N LEU A 224 -21.28 44.28 -20.31
CA LEU A 224 -22.42 43.70 -19.60
C LEU A 224 -22.64 44.35 -18.23
N LYS A 225 -21.56 44.64 -17.49
CA LYS A 225 -21.63 45.16 -16.11
C LYS A 225 -21.72 46.68 -16.06
N ASP A 226 -20.93 47.36 -16.84
CA ASP A 226 -20.71 48.79 -16.73
C ASP A 226 -21.31 49.58 -17.94
N GLY A 227 -21.85 48.86 -18.94
CA GLY A 227 -22.47 49.47 -20.12
C GLY A 227 -21.46 50.19 -21.04
N TRP A 228 -20.15 49.85 -20.95
CA TRP A 228 -19.10 50.52 -21.72
C TRP A 228 -19.21 50.24 -23.22
N SER A 229 -18.84 51.22 -24.02
CA SER A 229 -18.85 51.12 -25.48
C SER A 229 -17.72 51.93 -26.09
N GLY A 230 -17.39 51.66 -27.36
CA GLY A 230 -16.41 52.42 -28.14
C GLY A 230 -15.02 52.47 -27.49
N ASP A 231 -14.45 53.66 -27.39
CA ASP A 231 -13.07 53.86 -26.86
C ASP A 231 -12.89 53.47 -25.40
N GLN A 232 -13.99 53.36 -24.63
CA GLN A 232 -13.95 52.88 -23.25
C GLN A 232 -13.48 51.43 -23.16
N LEU A 233 -13.69 50.66 -24.22
CA LEU A 233 -13.28 49.23 -24.32
C LEU A 233 -11.84 49.07 -24.83
N ALA A 234 -11.10 50.15 -24.99
CA ALA A 234 -9.67 50.05 -25.38
C ALA A 234 -8.86 49.33 -24.29
N PRO A 235 -7.85 48.51 -24.65
CA PRO A 235 -7.03 47.74 -23.68
C PRO A 235 -6.44 48.62 -22.58
N GLU A 236 -6.10 49.86 -22.85
CA GLU A 236 -5.56 50.83 -21.90
C GLU A 236 -6.54 51.17 -20.75
N ASN A 237 -7.85 51.08 -21.01
CA ASN A 237 -8.89 51.43 -20.05
C ASN A 237 -9.38 50.22 -19.26
N ILE A 238 -9.22 49.03 -19.80
CA ILE A 238 -9.75 47.77 -19.24
C ILE A 238 -8.72 47.04 -18.40
N LEU A 239 -7.45 47.07 -18.81
CA LEU A 239 -6.35 46.38 -18.18
C LEU A 239 -5.71 47.22 -17.06
N SER A 240 -5.31 46.56 -15.98
CA SER A 240 -4.44 47.21 -15.01
C SER A 240 -3.07 47.52 -15.59
N ALA A 241 -2.31 48.39 -14.96
CA ALA A 241 -0.99 48.80 -15.45
C ALA A 241 -0.03 47.60 -15.66
N SER A 242 -0.09 46.61 -14.79
CA SER A 242 0.72 45.39 -14.88
C SER A 242 0.27 44.48 -16.03
N GLU A 243 -1.02 44.28 -16.21
CA GLU A 243 -1.62 43.50 -17.30
C GLU A 243 -1.30 44.15 -18.67
N LEU A 244 -1.40 45.47 -18.74
CA LEU A 244 -1.08 46.22 -19.96
C LEU A 244 0.40 46.10 -20.36
N ILE A 245 1.31 46.13 -19.39
CA ILE A 245 2.74 45.90 -19.63
C ILE A 245 2.99 44.51 -20.19
N ASN A 246 2.36 43.49 -19.60
CA ASN A 246 2.49 42.10 -20.04
C ASN A 246 1.91 41.90 -21.45
N TYR A 247 0.76 42.49 -21.72
CA TYR A 247 0.15 42.51 -23.06
C TYR A 247 1.07 43.16 -24.11
N LYS A 248 1.58 44.34 -23.82
CA LYS A 248 2.49 45.05 -24.73
C LYS A 248 3.83 44.34 -24.96
N LYS A 249 4.28 43.54 -24.00
CA LYS A 249 5.47 42.68 -24.14
C LYS A 249 5.21 41.39 -24.91
N GLY A 250 3.98 41.12 -25.33
CA GLY A 250 3.61 39.89 -26.06
C GLY A 250 3.77 38.63 -25.22
N VAL A 251 3.59 38.71 -23.90
CA VAL A 251 3.59 37.55 -23.02
C VAL A 251 2.39 36.71 -23.36
N THR A 252 2.62 35.55 -23.98
CA THR A 252 1.59 34.69 -24.55
C THR A 252 0.86 33.80 -23.51
N LYS A 253 1.24 33.88 -22.24
CA LYS A 253 0.55 33.15 -21.14
C LYS A 253 0.52 34.05 -19.91
N LEU A 254 -0.68 34.33 -19.40
CA LEU A 254 -0.86 34.86 -18.06
C LEU A 254 -0.42 33.82 -17.07
N SER A 255 0.43 34.17 -16.11
CA SER A 255 0.85 33.24 -15.08
C SER A 255 -0.33 32.89 -14.18
N ALA A 256 -0.34 31.66 -13.61
CA ALA A 256 -1.37 31.23 -12.68
C ALA A 256 -1.52 32.15 -11.45
N LEU A 257 -0.50 32.95 -11.13
CA LEU A 257 -0.53 33.98 -10.08
C LEU A 257 -1.50 35.13 -10.39
N ASP A 258 -1.70 35.43 -11.67
CA ASP A 258 -2.62 36.53 -12.09
C ASP A 258 -4.09 36.10 -12.01
N LEU A 259 -4.36 34.79 -11.87
CA LEU A 259 -5.68 34.21 -11.72
C LEU A 259 -6.18 34.15 -10.26
N GLU A 260 -5.27 34.19 -9.26
CA GLU A 260 -5.65 34.19 -7.84
C GLU A 260 -6.37 35.48 -7.38
N VAL A 261 -6.34 36.54 -8.20
CA VAL A 261 -7.01 37.82 -7.89
C VAL A 261 -8.50 37.82 -8.28
N PHE A 262 -9.00 36.73 -8.92
CA PHE A 262 -10.34 36.69 -9.50
C PHE A 262 -11.30 35.63 -8.89
N PHE A 263 -10.93 34.99 -7.77
CA PHE A 263 -11.84 34.11 -7.03
C PHE A 263 -12.10 34.59 -5.62
#